data_9634eeeeaccb5f29e899ce3a485212fc
#
_entry.id   9634eeeeaccb5f29e899ce3a485212fc
#
_cell.length_a   1.000
_cell.length_b   1.000
_cell.length_c   1.000
_cell.angle_alpha   90.00
_cell.angle_beta   90.00
_cell.angle_gamma   90.00
#
_symmetry.space_group_name_H-M   'P 1'
#
loop_
_entity.id
_entity.type
_entity.pdbx_description
1 polymer ?
#
loop_
_entity_poly.entity_id
_entity_poly.type
_entity_poly.pdbx_seq_one_letter_code
_entity_poly.pdbx_strand_id
1 'polypeptide(L)' 'MDSIINKLTEIESAASAIVQHAEAEKAALDEKFDKKRMDFDKELEADTQRQIQEIRDKL' A
#
# COMPACT_ATOMS: atom_id res chain seq x y z
N MET A 1 35.64 1.34 26.92
CA MET A 1 35.38 2.15 25.73
C MET A 1 34.80 1.33 24.60
N ASP A 2 35.41 0.20 24.26
CA ASP A 2 34.87 -0.65 23.16
C ASP A 2 33.47 -1.14 23.41
N SER A 3 33.09 -1.39 24.66
CA SER A 3 31.73 -1.81 25.02
C SER A 3 30.68 -0.75 24.74
N ILE A 4 31.02 0.53 24.94
CA ILE A 4 30.11 1.65 24.67
C ILE A 4 29.93 1.84 23.16
N ILE A 5 31.04 1.77 22.42
CA ILE A 5 31.01 1.88 20.96
C ILE A 5 30.22 0.74 20.37
N ASN A 6 30.39 -0.48 20.87
CA ASN A 6 29.64 -1.64 20.39
C ASN A 6 28.14 -1.48 20.66
N LYS A 7 27.76 -0.96 21.82
CA LYS A 7 26.36 -0.71 22.15
C LYS A 7 25.76 0.36 21.29
N LEU A 8 26.48 1.42 21.00
CA LEU A 8 26.02 2.48 20.10
C LEU A 8 25.81 1.94 18.68
N THR A 9 26.71 1.08 18.22
CA THR A 9 26.59 0.44 16.91
C THR A 9 25.36 -0.48 16.87
N GLU A 10 25.11 -1.23 17.94
CA GLU A 10 23.92 -2.08 18.05
C GLU A 10 22.62 -1.27 18.02
N ILE A 11 22.60 -0.15 18.73
CA ILE A 11 21.43 0.74 18.77
C ILE A 11 21.19 1.33 17.38
N GLU A 12 22.22 1.80 16.71
CA GLU A 12 22.11 2.35 15.37
C GLU A 12 21.60 1.30 14.39
N SER A 13 22.14 0.08 14.46
CA SER A 13 21.70 -1.02 13.61
C SER A 13 20.25 -1.39 13.87
N ALA A 14 19.83 -1.44 15.12
CA ALA A 14 18.45 -1.72 15.50
C ALA A 14 17.51 -0.62 15.01
N ALA A 15 17.90 0.64 15.18
CA ALA A 15 17.10 1.77 14.70
C ALA A 15 16.94 1.75 13.18
N SER A 16 18.03 1.45 12.45
CA SER A 16 17.99 1.32 10.99
C SER A 16 17.05 0.20 10.55
N ALA A 17 17.09 -0.93 11.24
CA ALA A 17 16.20 -2.07 10.93
C ALA A 17 14.74 -1.71 11.16
N ILE A 18 14.42 -0.96 12.22
CA ILE A 18 13.06 -0.51 12.51
C ILE A 18 12.56 0.41 11.38
N VAL A 19 13.37 1.36 10.95
CA VAL A 19 13.01 2.28 9.88
C VAL A 19 12.79 1.53 8.57
N GLN A 20 13.69 0.61 8.23
CA GLN A 20 13.55 -0.21 7.02
C GLN A 20 12.28 -1.04 7.05
N HIS A 21 11.96 -1.62 8.18
CA HIS A 21 10.74 -2.40 8.33
C HIS A 21 9.49 -1.52 8.15
N ALA A 22 9.49 -0.34 8.77
CA ALA A 22 8.38 0.60 8.62
C ALA A 22 8.19 1.06 7.18
N GLU A 23 9.29 1.33 6.47
CA GLU A 23 9.23 1.70 5.05
C GLU A 23 8.67 0.57 4.19
N ALA A 24 9.09 -0.68 4.46
CA ALA A 24 8.58 -1.83 3.74
C ALA A 24 7.09 -2.05 4.01
N GLU A 25 6.65 -1.90 5.26
CA GLU A 25 5.23 -2.00 5.61
C GLU A 25 4.40 -0.91 4.93
N LYS A 26 4.93 0.32 4.88
CA LYS A 26 4.25 1.42 4.20
C LYS A 26 4.10 1.14 2.71
N ALA A 27 5.16 0.66 2.07
CA ALA A 27 5.11 0.34 0.64
C ALA A 27 4.10 -0.77 0.34
N ALA A 28 4.07 -1.82 1.17
CA ALA A 28 3.12 -2.91 1.02
C ALA A 28 1.68 -2.44 1.22
N LEU A 29 1.45 -1.54 2.19
CA LEU A 29 0.14 -0.99 2.46
C LEU A 29 -0.33 -0.09 1.32
N ASP A 30 0.56 0.76 0.79
CA ASP A 30 0.25 1.62 -0.35
C ASP A 30 -0.13 0.78 -1.58
N GLU A 31 0.59 -0.29 -1.86
CA GLU A 31 0.29 -1.20 -2.96
C GLU A 31 -1.08 -1.86 -2.77
N LYS A 32 -1.39 -2.29 -1.55
CA LYS A 32 -2.66 -2.92 -1.23
C LYS A 32 -3.84 -1.96 -1.46
N PHE A 33 -3.70 -0.72 -1.02
CA PHE A 33 -4.75 0.28 -1.21
C PHE A 33 -4.90 0.69 -2.66
N ASP A 34 -3.80 0.82 -3.40
CA ASP A 34 -3.84 1.12 -4.82
C ASP A 34 -4.58 0.03 -5.60
N LYS A 35 -4.32 -1.23 -5.28
CA LYS A 35 -5.03 -2.35 -5.89
C LYS A 35 -6.51 -2.32 -5.59
N LYS A 36 -6.88 -2.05 -4.34
CA LYS A 36 -8.30 -1.95 -3.96
C LYS A 36 -9.00 -0.82 -4.69
N ARG A 37 -8.33 0.30 -4.86
CA ARG A 37 -8.87 1.44 -5.60
C ARG A 37 -9.09 1.10 -7.07
N MET A 38 -8.12 0.44 -7.69
CA MET A 38 -8.23 0.00 -9.08
C MET A 38 -9.38 -0.99 -9.27
N ASP A 39 -9.52 -1.95 -8.36
CA ASP A 39 -10.60 -2.93 -8.41
C ASP A 39 -11.96 -2.26 -8.24
N PHE A 40 -12.07 -1.32 -7.32
CA PHE A 40 -13.28 -0.54 -7.11
C PHE A 40 -13.64 0.28 -8.36
N ASP A 41 -12.67 0.94 -8.96
CA ASP A 41 -12.89 1.75 -10.16
C ASP A 41 -13.35 0.89 -11.33
N LYS A 42 -12.80 -0.31 -11.49
CA LYS A 42 -13.21 -1.24 -12.53
C LYS A 42 -14.66 -1.71 -12.34
N GLU A 43 -15.01 -2.04 -11.10
CA GLU A 43 -16.39 -2.45 -10.79
C GLU A 43 -17.37 -1.32 -11.03
N LEU A 44 -17.02 -0.11 -10.62
CA LEU A 44 -17.85 1.06 -10.83
C LEU A 44 -18.05 1.34 -12.32
N GLU A 45 -16.99 1.28 -13.10
CA GLU A 45 -17.05 1.48 -14.54
C GLU A 45 -17.92 0.43 -15.22
N ALA A 46 -17.73 -0.84 -14.86
CA ALA A 46 -18.53 -1.93 -15.42
C ALA A 46 -20.02 -1.78 -15.09
N ASP A 47 -20.32 -1.39 -13.84
CA ASP A 47 -21.69 -1.17 -13.41
C ASP A 47 -22.33 0.02 -14.17
N THR A 48 -21.57 1.09 -14.31
CA THR A 48 -22.02 2.28 -15.05
C THR A 48 -22.33 1.93 -16.52
N GLN A 49 -21.46 1.17 -17.17
CA GLN A 49 -21.67 0.76 -18.56
C GLN A 49 -22.89 -0.13 -18.69
N ARG A 50 -23.12 -1.02 -17.74
CA ARG A 50 -24.31 -1.87 -17.72
C ARG A 50 -25.58 -1.05 -17.59
N GLN A 51 -25.60 -0.06 -16.70
CA GLN A 51 -26.74 0.83 -16.53
C GLN A 51 -27.03 1.65 -17.80
N ILE A 52 -26.00 2.14 -18.46
CA ILE A 52 -26.14 2.87 -19.71
C ILE A 52 -26.75 1.95 -20.78
N GLN A 53 -26.29 0.72 -20.88
CA GLN A 53 -26.82 -0.24 -21.86
C GLN A 53 -28.29 -0.57 -21.57
N GLU A 54 -28.65 -0.75 -20.32
CA GLU A 54 -30.05 -0.99 -19.92
C GLU A 54 -30.96 0.17 -20.35
N ILE A 55 -30.50 1.40 -20.19
CA ILE A 55 -31.26 2.58 -20.60
C ILE A 55 -31.43 2.61 -22.13
N ARG A 56 -30.35 2.33 -22.87
CA ARG A 56 -30.39 2.28 -24.33
C ARG A 56 -31.35 1.21 -24.85
N ASP A 57 -31.36 0.05 -24.18
CA ASP A 57 -32.23 -1.07 -24.58
C ASP A 57 -33.71 -0.76 -24.38
N LYS A 58 -34.04 0.15 -23.46
CA LYS A 58 -35.40 0.56 -23.19
C LYS A 58 -35.90 1.66 -24.13
N LEU A 59 -34.96 2.33 -24.77
CA LEU A 59 -35.33 3.37 -25.76
C LEU A 59 -35.57 2.73 -27.11
#